data_48da5ef59382870677a043396083d895
#
_entry.id   48da5ef59382870677a043396083d895
#
_cell.length_a   1.000
_cell.length_b   1.000
_cell.length_c   1.000
_cell.angle_alpha   90.00
_cell.angle_beta   90.00
_cell.angle_gamma   90.00
#
_symmetry.space_group_name_H-M   'P 1'
#
loop_
_entity.id
_entity.type
_entity.pdbx_description
1 polymer ?
#
loop_
_entity_poly.entity_id
_entity_poly.type
_entity_poly.pdbx_seq_one_letter_code
_entity_poly.pdbx_strand_id
1 'polypeptide(L)'
;MPAVPLKLHERAQVPLKVAPRQEQGKGPVGQLRRSGGQIPGVLYGHKQAPCTFKTDAHEFEQILSRGGQNSTITVEHEDGKESEGALIREIQYHKVRGHAMHLDLLRIDPSETLKAEVPLVTVGVPEGVRNGGGALQQTLTSIEVECVVSEMPAAIEIDITSLIIGDSLHVSDLLDQEPRITTDPVRTIVNILAPRLSTSDEEQGEEGEEGEESGGEEESQ
;
A
#
# COMPACT_ATOMS: atom_id res chain seq x y z
N MET A 1 19.67 3.24 -17.51
CA MET A 1 18.28 2.80 -17.33
C MET A 1 17.35 3.86 -17.93
N PRO A 2 16.31 3.53 -18.68
CA PRO A 2 15.34 4.53 -19.12
C PRO A 2 14.69 5.16 -17.89
N ALA A 3 14.61 6.48 -17.86
CA ALA A 3 13.93 7.18 -16.77
C ALA A 3 12.44 6.80 -16.80
N VAL A 4 11.96 6.20 -15.74
CA VAL A 4 10.55 5.83 -15.60
C VAL A 4 9.77 7.11 -15.28
N PRO A 5 8.79 7.53 -16.11
CA PRO A 5 8.06 8.75 -15.86
C PRO A 5 7.19 8.62 -14.60
N LEU A 6 7.36 9.56 -13.69
CA LEU A 6 6.55 9.70 -12.47
C LEU A 6 5.40 10.67 -12.72
N LYS A 7 4.22 10.31 -12.25
CA LYS A 7 3.06 11.21 -12.17
C LYS A 7 2.63 11.33 -10.71
N LEU A 8 2.54 12.56 -10.25
CA LEU A 8 2.07 12.91 -8.92
C LEU A 8 0.57 13.25 -8.99
N HIS A 9 -0.23 12.56 -8.19
CA HIS A 9 -1.65 12.88 -8.05
C HIS A 9 -1.84 13.95 -6.99
N GLU A 10 -2.49 15.06 -7.36
CA GLU A 10 -2.87 16.09 -6.41
C GLU A 10 -3.92 15.60 -5.42
N ARG A 11 -3.83 16.08 -4.19
CA ARG A 11 -4.77 15.74 -3.14
C ARG A 11 -6.09 16.49 -3.29
N ALA A 12 -7.18 15.76 -3.21
CA ALA A 12 -8.50 16.34 -3.04
C ALA A 12 -8.73 16.69 -1.56
N GLN A 13 -9.16 17.91 -1.27
CA GLN A 13 -9.70 18.27 0.04
C GLN A 13 -11.16 17.84 0.07
N VAL A 14 -11.51 16.90 0.93
CA VAL A 14 -12.87 16.37 1.02
C VAL A 14 -13.41 16.63 2.43
N PRO A 15 -14.61 17.24 2.56
CA PRO A 15 -15.22 17.45 3.86
C PRO A 15 -15.68 16.10 4.47
N LEU A 16 -15.40 15.90 5.76
CA LEU A 16 -15.87 14.78 6.56
C LEU A 16 -16.67 15.30 7.74
N LYS A 17 -17.92 14.88 7.85
CA LYS A 17 -18.77 15.21 8.99
C LYS A 17 -18.46 14.32 10.17
N VAL A 18 -18.24 14.93 11.32
CA VAL A 18 -17.92 14.22 12.56
C VAL A 18 -18.83 14.66 13.69
N ALA A 19 -19.36 13.69 14.42
CA ALA A 19 -20.10 13.92 15.66
C ALA A 19 -19.21 13.59 16.87
N PRO A 20 -19.31 14.35 17.98
CA PRO A 20 -18.57 14.06 19.19
C PRO A 20 -19.00 12.71 19.77
N ARG A 21 -18.04 11.95 20.29
CA ARG A 21 -18.29 10.62 20.86
C ARG A 21 -18.07 10.64 22.36
N GLN A 22 -19.10 10.25 23.10
CA GLN A 22 -19.05 10.07 24.56
C GLN A 22 -18.87 8.61 24.96
N GLU A 23 -19.21 7.68 24.05
CA GLU A 23 -19.14 6.25 24.28
C GLU A 23 -17.70 5.78 24.40
N GLN A 24 -17.33 5.17 25.54
CA GLN A 24 -16.02 4.63 25.84
C GLN A 24 -16.12 3.13 26.14
N GLY A 25 -15.02 2.40 25.88
CA GLY A 25 -14.92 0.98 26.15
C GLY A 25 -15.41 0.06 25.03
N LYS A 26 -15.07 -1.22 25.16
CA LYS A 26 -15.23 -2.25 24.11
C LYS A 26 -16.68 -2.51 23.72
N GLY A 27 -17.61 -2.52 24.68
CA GLY A 27 -19.02 -2.84 24.46
C GLY A 27 -19.74 -1.75 23.64
N PRO A 28 -19.84 -0.50 24.16
CA PRO A 28 -20.52 0.60 23.46
C PRO A 28 -19.93 0.91 22.10
N VAL A 29 -18.60 0.97 21.98
CA VAL A 29 -17.91 1.21 20.71
C VAL A 29 -18.18 0.06 19.70
N GLY A 30 -18.25 -1.19 20.16
CA GLY A 30 -18.64 -2.31 19.32
C GLY A 30 -20.09 -2.24 18.85
N GLN A 31 -20.99 -1.64 19.63
CA GLN A 31 -22.39 -1.43 19.25
C GLN A 31 -22.52 -0.34 18.18
N LEU A 32 -21.80 0.78 18.29
CA LEU A 32 -21.76 1.82 17.26
C LEU A 32 -21.44 1.27 15.86
N ARG A 33 -20.44 0.37 15.78
CA ARG A 33 -20.05 -0.26 14.52
C ARG A 33 -21.13 -1.20 13.97
N ARG A 34 -21.84 -1.96 14.85
CA ARG A 34 -22.80 -2.99 14.44
C ARG A 34 -24.17 -2.43 14.10
N SER A 35 -24.67 -1.52 14.90
CA SER A 35 -26.04 -1.00 14.77
C SER A 35 -26.13 0.32 14.02
N GLY A 36 -25.06 1.14 14.06
CA GLY A 36 -25.07 2.48 13.50
C GLY A 36 -24.29 2.66 12.20
N GLY A 37 -23.53 1.64 11.75
CA GLY A 37 -22.63 1.84 10.60
C GLY A 37 -21.62 2.97 10.81
N GLN A 38 -21.32 3.30 12.09
CA GLN A 38 -20.45 4.41 12.45
C GLN A 38 -19.04 3.94 12.79
N ILE A 39 -18.04 4.68 12.32
CA ILE A 39 -16.64 4.45 12.60
C ILE A 39 -16.22 5.40 13.72
N PRO A 40 -15.70 4.88 14.85
CA PRO A 40 -15.10 5.71 15.88
C PRO A 40 -13.72 6.16 15.43
N GLY A 41 -13.34 7.39 15.80
CA GLY A 41 -12.01 7.94 15.52
C GLY A 41 -11.48 8.82 16.62
N VAL A 42 -10.23 9.23 16.46
CA VAL A 42 -9.53 10.18 17.34
C VAL A 42 -8.86 11.24 16.45
N LEU A 43 -9.06 12.50 16.80
CA LEU A 43 -8.42 13.66 16.17
C LEU A 43 -7.44 14.24 17.16
N TYR A 44 -6.15 14.29 16.83
CA TYR A 44 -5.07 14.78 17.69
C TYR A 44 -4.05 15.59 16.91
N GLY A 45 -3.17 16.28 17.60
CA GLY A 45 -2.12 17.12 17.02
C GLY A 45 -2.21 18.59 17.44
N HIS A 46 -1.27 19.42 16.96
CA HIS A 46 -1.17 20.87 17.23
C HIS A 46 -1.24 21.27 18.70
N LYS A 47 -0.69 20.45 19.61
CA LYS A 47 -0.69 20.73 21.06
C LYS A 47 -2.07 20.96 21.67
N GLN A 48 -3.13 20.64 20.92
CA GLN A 48 -4.51 20.68 21.40
C GLN A 48 -4.90 19.34 22.02
N ALA A 49 -5.90 19.35 22.90
CA ALA A 49 -6.43 18.14 23.49
C ALA A 49 -6.98 17.19 22.43
N PRO A 50 -6.71 15.87 22.53
CA PRO A 50 -7.27 14.89 21.61
C PRO A 50 -8.82 14.88 21.73
N CYS A 51 -9.47 14.84 20.58
CA CYS A 51 -10.94 14.79 20.48
C CYS A 51 -11.38 13.43 19.94
N THR A 52 -12.31 12.79 20.64
CA THR A 52 -12.91 11.53 20.17
C THR A 52 -14.16 11.84 19.37
N PHE A 53 -14.27 11.26 18.18
CA PHE A 53 -15.40 11.47 17.29
C PHE A 53 -15.94 10.16 16.72
N LYS A 54 -17.06 10.26 16.04
CA LYS A 54 -17.66 9.21 15.23
C LYS A 54 -18.11 9.79 13.90
N THR A 55 -17.99 9.01 12.84
CA THR A 55 -18.39 9.38 11.49
C THR A 55 -19.14 8.24 10.80
N ASP A 56 -19.89 8.53 9.77
CA ASP A 56 -20.60 7.53 8.97
C ASP A 56 -19.59 6.72 8.12
N ALA A 57 -19.72 5.38 8.14
CA ALA A 57 -18.83 4.48 7.42
C ALA A 57 -18.93 4.65 5.90
N HIS A 58 -20.15 4.88 5.39
CA HIS A 58 -20.37 5.00 3.95
C HIS A 58 -19.79 6.32 3.41
N GLU A 59 -19.99 7.43 4.14
CA GLU A 59 -19.40 8.72 3.79
C GLU A 59 -17.88 8.65 3.78
N PHE A 60 -17.29 7.99 4.78
CA PHE A 60 -15.85 7.80 4.84
C PHE A 60 -15.31 6.92 3.71
N GLU A 61 -15.98 5.82 3.36
CA GLU A 61 -15.58 4.97 2.23
C GLU A 61 -15.63 5.71 0.89
N GLN A 62 -16.62 6.61 0.70
CA GLN A 62 -16.66 7.48 -0.48
C GLN A 62 -15.45 8.44 -0.55
N ILE A 63 -15.04 8.98 0.60
CA ILE A 63 -13.87 9.85 0.69
C ILE A 63 -12.59 9.07 0.31
N LEU A 64 -12.42 7.87 0.83
CA LEU A 64 -11.31 6.99 0.49
C LEU A 64 -11.26 6.65 -1.00
N SER A 65 -12.42 6.40 -1.60
CA SER A 65 -12.51 6.08 -3.04
C SER A 65 -12.10 7.24 -3.93
N ARG A 66 -12.33 8.49 -3.48
CA ARG A 66 -12.01 9.70 -4.25
C ARG A 66 -10.58 10.18 -4.07
N GLY A 67 -10.07 10.11 -2.85
CA GLY A 67 -8.80 10.74 -2.49
C GLY A 67 -7.71 9.80 -1.98
N GLY A 68 -8.03 8.52 -1.76
CA GLY A 68 -7.10 7.55 -1.21
C GLY A 68 -6.80 7.74 0.28
N GLN A 69 -5.88 6.92 0.81
CA GLN A 69 -5.54 6.90 2.25
C GLN A 69 -4.80 8.15 2.73
N ASN A 70 -4.15 8.87 1.82
CA ASN A 70 -3.37 10.08 2.12
C ASN A 70 -4.12 11.39 1.86
N SER A 71 -5.46 11.35 1.80
CA SER A 71 -6.27 12.56 1.58
C SER A 71 -6.18 13.52 2.75
N THR A 72 -6.14 14.81 2.43
CA THR A 72 -6.39 15.86 3.40
C THR A 72 -7.90 16.00 3.57
N ILE A 73 -8.36 15.87 4.80
CA ILE A 73 -9.78 15.94 5.14
C ILE A 73 -10.03 17.27 5.86
N THR A 74 -11.10 17.95 5.47
CA THR A 74 -11.65 19.05 6.26
C THR A 74 -12.68 18.47 7.20
N VAL A 75 -12.37 18.44 8.49
CA VAL A 75 -13.24 17.91 9.55
C VAL A 75 -14.31 18.95 9.89
N GLU A 76 -15.55 18.64 9.61
CA GLU A 76 -16.71 19.47 9.94
C GLU A 76 -17.38 18.91 11.21
N HIS A 77 -17.35 19.69 12.30
CA HIS A 77 -17.95 19.30 13.56
C HIS A 77 -19.45 19.62 13.58
N GLU A 78 -20.31 18.67 13.90
CA GLU A 78 -21.74 18.88 14.09
C GLU A 78 -22.04 19.85 15.25
N ASP A 79 -21.12 20.02 16.19
CA ASP A 79 -21.23 20.95 17.32
C ASP A 79 -21.05 22.42 16.94
N GLY A 80 -20.88 22.76 15.68
CA GLY A 80 -20.68 24.14 15.21
C GLY A 80 -19.28 24.71 15.54
N LYS A 81 -18.33 23.87 15.85
CA LYS A 81 -16.90 24.26 15.92
C LYS A 81 -16.37 24.58 14.54
N GLU A 82 -15.30 25.37 14.50
CA GLU A 82 -14.61 25.67 13.24
C GLU A 82 -14.13 24.36 12.57
N SER A 83 -14.17 24.33 11.25
CA SER A 83 -13.66 23.23 10.47
C SER A 83 -12.12 23.20 10.58
N GLU A 84 -11.56 22.03 10.85
CA GLU A 84 -10.15 21.81 11.03
C GLU A 84 -9.59 20.96 9.89
N GLY A 85 -8.38 21.31 9.40
CA GLY A 85 -7.66 20.47 8.45
C GLY A 85 -7.04 19.27 9.17
N ALA A 86 -7.25 18.08 8.63
CA ALA A 86 -6.68 16.86 9.17
C ALA A 86 -6.15 15.94 8.07
N LEU A 87 -5.11 15.17 8.42
CA LEU A 87 -4.57 14.10 7.61
C LEU A 87 -5.00 12.76 8.20
N ILE A 88 -5.35 11.80 7.35
CA ILE A 88 -5.53 10.42 7.77
C ILE A 88 -4.16 9.85 8.12
N ARG A 89 -3.92 9.55 9.39
CA ARG A 89 -2.66 8.96 9.85
C ARG A 89 -2.70 7.44 9.78
N GLU A 90 -3.79 6.84 10.24
CA GLU A 90 -3.98 5.39 10.25
C GLU A 90 -5.46 5.04 10.09
N ILE A 91 -5.71 3.97 9.35
CA ILE A 91 -7.03 3.36 9.22
C ILE A 91 -6.90 1.91 9.66
N GLN A 92 -7.62 1.52 10.70
CA GLN A 92 -7.68 0.14 11.12
C GLN A 92 -8.83 -0.57 10.41
N TYR A 93 -8.52 -1.65 9.69
CA TYR A 93 -9.49 -2.47 8.98
C TYR A 93 -9.82 -3.75 9.72
N HIS A 94 -11.05 -4.22 9.57
CA HIS A 94 -11.43 -5.54 10.04
C HIS A 94 -10.78 -6.62 9.16
N LYS A 95 -9.95 -7.49 9.76
CA LYS A 95 -9.10 -8.47 9.04
C LYS A 95 -9.86 -9.41 8.09
N VAL A 96 -11.12 -9.72 8.38
CA VAL A 96 -11.92 -10.67 7.58
C VAL A 96 -12.92 -9.94 6.67
N ARG A 97 -13.54 -8.87 7.15
CA ARG A 97 -14.61 -8.16 6.44
C ARG A 97 -14.13 -6.96 5.63
N GLY A 98 -12.91 -6.47 5.85
CA GLY A 98 -12.29 -5.37 5.13
C GLY A 98 -12.84 -3.96 5.42
N HIS A 99 -13.91 -3.79 6.20
CA HIS A 99 -14.45 -2.46 6.53
C HIS A 99 -13.58 -1.74 7.57
N ALA A 100 -13.56 -0.42 7.53
CA ALA A 100 -12.85 0.41 8.47
C ALA A 100 -13.45 0.31 9.88
N MET A 101 -12.59 0.14 10.89
CA MET A 101 -12.97 -0.02 12.29
C MET A 101 -12.58 1.16 13.17
N HIS A 102 -11.52 1.86 12.84
CA HIS A 102 -11.01 3.00 13.59
C HIS A 102 -10.28 3.96 12.66
N LEU A 103 -10.36 5.25 12.96
CA LEU A 103 -9.72 6.33 12.23
C LEU A 103 -8.85 7.15 13.16
N ASP A 104 -7.61 7.32 12.76
CA ASP A 104 -6.67 8.22 13.40
C ASP A 104 -6.42 9.41 12.50
N LEU A 105 -6.89 10.58 12.94
CA LEU A 105 -6.72 11.83 12.22
C LEU A 105 -5.72 12.73 12.94
N LEU A 106 -4.73 13.22 12.20
CA LEU A 106 -3.75 14.17 12.66
C LEU A 106 -4.13 15.56 12.19
N ARG A 107 -4.32 16.52 13.13
CA ARG A 107 -4.48 17.93 12.76
C ARG A 107 -3.24 18.44 12.07
N ILE A 108 -3.43 19.23 11.03
CA ILE A 108 -2.34 19.75 10.22
C ILE A 108 -2.53 21.23 9.94
N ASP A 109 -1.40 21.94 9.90
CA ASP A 109 -1.31 23.26 9.28
C ASP A 109 -0.81 23.11 7.84
N PRO A 110 -1.40 23.81 6.87
CA PRO A 110 -1.00 23.73 5.45
C PRO A 110 0.48 24.03 5.20
N SER A 111 1.11 24.80 6.11
CA SER A 111 2.52 25.22 6.00
C SER A 111 3.51 24.30 6.74
N GLU A 112 3.03 23.29 7.44
CA GLU A 112 3.88 22.39 8.22
C GLU A 112 4.49 21.30 7.33
N THR A 113 5.77 20.97 7.58
CA THR A 113 6.45 19.85 6.93
C THR A 113 6.12 18.56 7.68
N LEU A 114 5.66 17.56 6.96
CA LEU A 114 5.24 16.28 7.53
C LEU A 114 5.86 15.11 6.76
N LYS A 115 6.18 14.04 7.49
CA LYS A 115 6.51 12.73 6.92
C LYS A 115 5.25 11.89 6.82
N ALA A 116 4.93 11.46 5.61
CA ALA A 116 3.80 10.57 5.38
C ALA A 116 4.17 9.46 4.39
N GLU A 117 3.52 8.33 4.55
CA GLU A 117 3.62 7.22 3.62
C GLU A 117 2.72 7.49 2.41
N VAL A 118 3.32 7.54 1.23
CA VAL A 118 2.62 7.74 -0.05
C VAL A 118 2.54 6.41 -0.78
N PRO A 119 1.34 5.96 -1.19
CA PRO A 119 1.18 4.73 -1.93
C PRO A 119 1.80 4.83 -3.33
N LEU A 120 2.42 3.72 -3.76
CA LEU A 120 2.97 3.52 -5.10
C LEU A 120 1.96 2.76 -5.96
N VAL A 121 1.57 3.35 -7.07
CA VAL A 121 0.68 2.73 -8.06
C VAL A 121 1.48 2.42 -9.31
N THR A 122 1.58 1.14 -9.65
CA THR A 122 2.22 0.69 -10.88
C THR A 122 1.24 0.77 -12.05
N VAL A 123 1.65 1.42 -13.13
CA VAL A 123 0.83 1.60 -14.34
C VAL A 123 1.48 0.87 -15.50
N GLY A 124 0.65 0.20 -16.31
CA GLY A 124 1.10 -0.54 -17.49
C GLY A 124 1.35 -2.02 -17.20
N VAL A 125 1.65 -2.77 -18.26
CA VAL A 125 2.05 -4.19 -18.20
C VAL A 125 3.48 -4.29 -18.70
N PRO A 126 4.42 -4.79 -17.91
CA PRO A 126 5.82 -4.90 -18.30
C PRO A 126 6.01 -5.78 -19.54
N GLU A 127 6.93 -5.40 -20.44
CA GLU A 127 7.27 -6.22 -21.60
C GLU A 127 7.77 -7.61 -21.18
N GLY A 128 8.49 -7.71 -20.07
CA GLY A 128 8.96 -8.98 -19.51
C GLY A 128 7.83 -9.93 -19.11
N VAL A 129 6.70 -9.40 -18.64
CA VAL A 129 5.50 -10.20 -18.34
C VAL A 129 4.75 -10.54 -19.61
N ARG A 130 4.56 -9.54 -20.49
CA ARG A 130 3.74 -9.67 -21.72
C ARG A 130 4.36 -10.61 -22.74
N ASN A 131 5.66 -10.50 -23.00
CA ASN A 131 6.37 -11.22 -24.04
C ASN A 131 7.19 -12.40 -23.52
N GLY A 132 7.65 -12.32 -22.25
CA GLY A 132 8.56 -13.31 -21.67
C GLY A 132 7.90 -14.25 -20.65
N GLY A 133 6.60 -14.09 -20.34
CA GLY A 133 5.93 -14.90 -19.32
C GLY A 133 6.47 -14.69 -17.89
N GLY A 134 7.22 -13.62 -17.65
CA GLY A 134 7.74 -13.27 -16.32
C GLY A 134 6.63 -12.95 -15.31
N ALA A 135 6.95 -13.00 -14.04
CA ALA A 135 6.07 -12.61 -12.95
C ALA A 135 6.48 -11.25 -12.38
N LEU A 136 5.51 -10.32 -12.32
CA LEU A 136 5.70 -9.03 -11.64
C LEU A 136 5.61 -9.24 -10.12
N GLN A 137 6.65 -8.83 -9.40
CA GLN A 137 6.65 -8.80 -7.95
C GLN A 137 6.84 -7.37 -7.46
N GLN A 138 5.83 -6.81 -6.80
CA GLN A 138 5.92 -5.53 -6.11
C GLN A 138 6.29 -5.80 -4.64
N THR A 139 7.46 -5.31 -4.22
CA THR A 139 7.99 -5.48 -2.86
C THR A 139 7.58 -4.31 -1.96
N LEU A 140 7.59 -3.09 -2.51
CA LEU A 140 7.16 -1.89 -1.81
C LEU A 140 5.85 -1.38 -2.40
N THR A 141 4.86 -1.18 -1.54
CA THR A 141 3.56 -0.61 -1.90
C THR A 141 3.41 0.84 -1.47
N SER A 142 4.30 1.33 -0.59
CA SER A 142 4.33 2.72 -0.13
C SER A 142 5.76 3.17 0.14
N ILE A 143 6.01 4.47 0.07
CA ILE A 143 7.27 5.13 0.40
C ILE A 143 7.03 6.31 1.31
N GLU A 144 8.01 6.61 2.18
CA GLU A 144 7.98 7.79 3.04
C GLU A 144 8.47 9.02 2.26
N VAL A 145 7.66 10.07 2.27
CA VAL A 145 7.96 11.37 1.66
C VAL A 145 7.88 12.45 2.71
N GLU A 146 8.86 13.34 2.75
CA GLU A 146 8.89 14.51 3.62
C GLU A 146 8.65 15.77 2.80
N CYS A 147 7.50 16.39 2.97
CA CYS A 147 7.14 17.61 2.26
C CYS A 147 6.13 18.44 3.05
N VAL A 148 5.90 19.65 2.58
CA VAL A 148 4.83 20.52 3.09
C VAL A 148 3.48 19.88 2.77
N VAL A 149 2.56 19.91 3.73
CA VAL A 149 1.24 19.28 3.59
C VAL A 149 0.50 19.68 2.32
N SER A 150 0.60 20.95 1.93
CA SER A 150 -0.03 21.48 0.71
C SER A 150 0.50 20.84 -0.59
N GLU A 151 1.76 20.39 -0.59
CA GLU A 151 2.43 19.83 -1.78
C GLU A 151 2.54 18.31 -1.76
N MET A 152 1.98 17.67 -0.74
CA MET A 152 2.09 16.23 -0.59
C MET A 152 1.19 15.49 -1.59
N PRO A 153 1.74 14.56 -2.41
CA PRO A 153 0.95 13.82 -3.39
C PRO A 153 0.04 12.79 -2.72
N ALA A 154 -1.12 12.52 -3.33
CA ALA A 154 -2.03 11.47 -2.89
C ALA A 154 -1.49 10.07 -3.23
N ALA A 155 -0.86 9.91 -4.38
CA ALA A 155 -0.23 8.69 -4.85
C ALA A 155 0.89 9.03 -5.83
N ILE A 156 1.86 8.13 -5.99
CA ILE A 156 2.93 8.21 -6.97
C ILE A 156 2.71 7.10 -7.99
N GLU A 157 2.43 7.46 -9.24
CA GLU A 157 2.32 6.51 -10.34
C GLU A 157 3.67 6.25 -10.97
N ILE A 158 3.96 4.97 -11.19
CA ILE A 158 5.21 4.49 -11.79
C ILE A 158 4.84 3.69 -13.04
N ASP A 159 5.30 4.13 -14.21
CA ASP A 159 5.13 3.37 -15.44
C ASP A 159 6.17 2.25 -15.53
N ILE A 160 5.69 1.02 -15.53
CA ILE A 160 6.53 -0.19 -15.56
C ILE A 160 6.55 -0.87 -16.93
N THR A 161 6.00 -0.23 -17.97
CA THR A 161 5.80 -0.85 -19.28
C THR A 161 7.10 -1.31 -19.94
N SER A 162 8.19 -0.55 -19.76
CA SER A 162 9.50 -0.81 -20.38
C SER A 162 10.37 -1.86 -19.70
N LEU A 163 9.92 -2.42 -18.56
CA LEU A 163 10.72 -3.37 -17.79
C LEU A 163 10.70 -4.77 -18.43
N ILE A 164 11.90 -5.39 -18.50
CA ILE A 164 12.10 -6.75 -19.02
C ILE A 164 12.40 -7.74 -17.87
N ILE A 165 12.44 -9.05 -18.22
CA ILE A 165 12.77 -10.09 -17.24
C ILE A 165 14.17 -9.87 -16.66
N GLY A 166 14.27 -9.88 -15.32
CA GLY A 166 15.50 -9.62 -14.57
C GLY A 166 15.72 -8.17 -14.19
N ASP A 167 14.92 -7.23 -14.72
CA ASP A 167 14.97 -5.84 -14.29
C ASP A 167 14.36 -5.65 -12.91
N SER A 168 14.95 -4.72 -12.16
CA SER A 168 14.46 -4.26 -10.87
C SER A 168 14.47 -2.74 -10.82
N LEU A 169 13.41 -2.17 -10.27
CA LEU A 169 13.29 -0.74 -9.99
C LEU A 169 13.56 -0.50 -8.51
N HIS A 170 14.49 0.40 -8.21
CA HIS A 170 14.88 0.76 -6.85
C HIS A 170 14.36 2.15 -6.47
N VAL A 171 14.34 2.45 -5.18
CA VAL A 171 13.99 3.78 -4.67
C VAL A 171 14.96 4.84 -5.19
N SER A 172 16.25 4.49 -5.41
CA SER A 172 17.24 5.39 -6.02
C SER A 172 16.80 5.98 -7.36
N ASP A 173 16.10 5.20 -8.18
CA ASP A 173 15.66 5.62 -9.52
C ASP A 173 14.51 6.67 -9.44
N LEU A 174 13.79 6.68 -8.32
CA LEU A 174 12.76 7.67 -8.02
C LEU A 174 13.33 8.94 -7.40
N LEU A 175 14.41 8.84 -6.62
CA LEU A 175 15.07 9.99 -5.97
C LEU A 175 15.56 11.03 -6.96
N ASP A 176 15.95 10.61 -8.16
CA ASP A 176 16.38 11.50 -9.23
C ASP A 176 15.25 12.43 -9.70
N GLN A 177 14.00 12.00 -9.57
CA GLN A 177 12.82 12.76 -9.98
C GLN A 177 12.12 13.44 -8.79
N GLU A 178 12.13 12.81 -7.60
CA GLU A 178 11.50 13.28 -6.37
C GLU A 178 12.48 13.24 -5.18
N PRO A 179 13.24 14.31 -4.95
CA PRO A 179 14.24 14.35 -3.88
C PRO A 179 13.65 14.38 -2.46
N ARG A 180 12.32 14.47 -2.34
CA ARG A 180 11.59 14.50 -1.04
C ARG A 180 11.41 13.13 -0.41
N ILE A 181 11.81 12.06 -1.09
CA ILE A 181 11.70 10.67 -0.60
C ILE A 181 12.74 10.45 0.51
N THR A 182 12.28 9.98 1.67
CA THR A 182 13.13 9.69 2.84
C THR A 182 13.45 8.19 2.96
N THR A 183 12.75 7.35 2.20
CA THR A 183 12.96 5.89 2.21
C THR A 183 14.36 5.53 1.71
N ASP A 184 14.95 4.45 2.26
CA ASP A 184 16.27 3.95 1.90
C ASP A 184 16.37 3.69 0.37
N PRO A 185 17.35 4.32 -0.34
CA PRO A 185 17.50 4.22 -1.80
C PRO A 185 17.80 2.80 -2.30
N VAL A 186 18.35 1.93 -1.46
CA VAL A 186 18.71 0.54 -1.84
C VAL A 186 17.49 -0.37 -1.96
N ARG A 187 16.35 0.02 -1.38
CA ARG A 187 15.15 -0.83 -1.40
C ARG A 187 14.59 -1.00 -2.80
N THR A 188 14.26 -2.24 -3.15
CA THR A 188 13.60 -2.58 -4.42
C THR A 188 12.11 -2.32 -4.32
N ILE A 189 11.57 -1.62 -5.31
CA ILE A 189 10.13 -1.33 -5.44
C ILE A 189 9.43 -2.45 -6.18
N VAL A 190 9.92 -2.74 -7.38
CA VAL A 190 9.38 -3.74 -8.30
C VAL A 190 10.52 -4.54 -8.90
N ASN A 191 10.32 -5.84 -9.08
CA ASN A 191 11.19 -6.69 -9.87
C ASN A 191 10.39 -7.60 -10.80
N ILE A 192 10.99 -8.04 -11.91
CA ILE A 192 10.39 -8.98 -12.85
C ILE A 192 11.17 -10.28 -12.81
N LEU A 193 10.53 -11.30 -12.25
CA LEU A 193 11.10 -12.64 -12.12
C LEU A 193 10.89 -13.44 -13.39
N ALA A 194 11.89 -14.26 -13.76
CA ALA A 194 11.72 -15.25 -14.80
C ALA A 194 10.65 -16.29 -14.41
N PRO A 195 9.88 -16.82 -15.36
CA PRO A 195 8.95 -17.92 -15.09
C PRO A 195 9.73 -19.13 -14.57
N ARG A 196 9.25 -19.74 -13.49
CA ARG A 196 9.78 -21.05 -13.06
C ARG A 196 9.27 -22.07 -14.05
N LEU A 197 10.12 -22.52 -14.96
CA LEU A 197 9.87 -23.76 -15.71
C LEU A 197 9.83 -24.88 -14.67
N SER A 198 8.64 -25.48 -14.51
CA SER A 198 8.54 -26.71 -13.74
C SER A 198 9.34 -27.77 -14.50
N THR A 199 10.49 -28.15 -13.98
CA THR A 199 11.32 -29.27 -14.42
C THR A 199 10.62 -30.61 -14.10
N SER A 200 9.39 -30.80 -14.61
CA SER A 200 8.66 -32.05 -14.44
C SER A 200 8.58 -32.89 -15.71
N ASP A 201 9.27 -32.52 -16.83
CA ASP A 201 9.22 -33.24 -18.09
C ASP A 201 10.56 -33.71 -18.65
N GLU A 202 11.68 -33.64 -17.90
CA GLU A 202 12.98 -34.15 -18.38
C GLU A 202 13.55 -35.37 -17.63
N GLU A 203 12.76 -36.07 -16.80
CA GLU A 203 13.20 -37.35 -16.18
C GLU A 203 12.37 -38.57 -16.66
N GLN A 204 12.01 -38.63 -17.95
CA GLN A 204 11.55 -39.87 -18.58
C GLN A 204 12.17 -40.05 -19.95
N GLY A 205 13.44 -40.38 -20.01
CA GLY A 205 14.08 -40.63 -21.29
C GLY A 205 15.51 -41.15 -21.26
N GLU A 206 15.95 -41.89 -20.24
CA GLU A 206 17.19 -42.67 -20.30
C GLU A 206 17.21 -43.81 -19.29
N GLU A 207 16.41 -44.84 -19.52
CA GLU A 207 16.65 -46.20 -19.06
C GLU A 207 16.24 -47.15 -20.17
N GLY A 208 17.23 -47.56 -20.97
CA GLY A 208 17.08 -48.59 -21.96
C GLY A 208 18.35 -48.74 -22.78
N GLU A 209 19.28 -49.58 -22.34
CA GLU A 209 20.11 -50.49 -23.10
C GLU A 209 21.52 -50.64 -22.51
N GLU A 210 21.79 -51.83 -22.23
CA GLU A 210 23.01 -52.62 -22.14
C GLU A 210 23.07 -53.37 -20.80
N GLY A 211 23.13 -54.68 -20.73
CA GLY A 211 23.54 -55.70 -21.65
C GLY A 211 23.82 -56.91 -20.77
N GLU A 212 23.30 -58.05 -21.12
CA GLU A 212 23.68 -59.40 -20.64
C GLU A 212 25.17 -59.57 -20.70
N GLU A 213 25.80 -60.14 -19.66
CA GLU A 213 26.60 -61.34 -19.78
C GLU A 213 27.22 -61.82 -18.45
N SER A 214 26.87 -63.08 -18.20
CA SER A 214 27.74 -64.19 -17.70
C SER A 214 28.42 -64.03 -16.34
N GLY A 215 28.04 -64.91 -15.47
CA GLY A 215 28.69 -66.15 -15.37
C GLY A 215 29.35 -66.39 -14.05
N GLY A 216 29.04 -67.48 -13.43
CA GLY A 216 30.01 -68.30 -12.76
C GLY A 216 30.11 -68.27 -11.23
N GLU A 217 29.44 -69.16 -10.60
CA GLU A 217 30.07 -70.22 -9.78
C GLU A 217 30.84 -69.80 -8.51
N GLU A 218 30.45 -70.44 -7.55
CA GLU A 218 31.04 -71.31 -6.50
C GLU A 218 31.10 -70.70 -5.08
N GLU A 219 30.38 -71.34 -4.25
CA GLU A 219 30.71 -72.36 -3.21
C GLU A 219 31.23 -71.81 -1.87
N SER A 220 30.52 -72.31 -0.85
CA SER A 220 30.96 -72.79 0.45
C SER A 220 31.53 -71.79 1.50
N GLN A 221 30.97 -71.72 2.56
CA GLN A 221 30.91 -72.35 3.89
C GLN A 221 30.12 -71.55 4.89
#